data_9795e81a9bec1cc4b7240f41ba90a410
#
_entry.id   9795e81a9bec1cc4b7240f41ba90a410
#
_cell.length_a   1.000
_cell.length_b   1.000
_cell.length_c   1.000
_cell.angle_alpha   90.00
_cell.angle_beta   90.00
_cell.angle_gamma   90.00
#
_symmetry.space_group_name_H-M   'P 1'
#
loop_
_entity.id
_entity.type
_entity.pdbx_description
1 polymer ?
#
loop_
_entity_poly.entity_id
_entity_poly.type
_entity_poly.pdbx_seq_one_letter_code
_entity_poly.pdbx_strand_id
1 'polypeptide(L)'
;MVAVELLRHGFGVSIPFGDTEGYDLISDSKSKLKRLQVKSSSVKSDHGTYRVAFSKGGKKRPYSREDTDFFVVVLSYPNGPAFYVIPVMEVKMRGSFWQAGDHPLPHKKWHVCKYENFRDRWDLLR
;
A
#
# COMPACT_ATOMS: atom_id res chain seq x y z
N MET A 1 -4.14 -2.94 11.49
CA MET A 1 -2.68 -3.10 11.30
C MET A 1 -2.01 -1.79 10.87
N VAL A 2 -2.41 -1.19 9.76
CA VAL A 2 -1.83 0.09 9.29
C VAL A 2 -2.02 1.23 10.29
N ALA A 3 -3.20 1.36 10.89
CA ALA A 3 -3.47 2.38 11.89
C ALA A 3 -2.52 2.29 13.09
N VAL A 4 -2.25 1.08 13.57
CA VAL A 4 -1.31 0.85 14.68
C VAL A 4 0.11 1.25 14.27
N GLU A 5 0.51 0.93 13.06
CA GLU A 5 1.84 1.27 12.56
C GLU A 5 2.01 2.78 12.41
N LEU A 6 0.99 3.47 11.91
CA LEU A 6 0.97 4.94 11.85
C LEU A 6 1.15 5.57 13.23
N LEU A 7 0.42 5.07 14.24
CA LEU A 7 0.55 5.56 15.62
C LEU A 7 1.96 5.33 16.16
N ARG A 8 2.58 4.18 15.87
CA ARG A 8 3.97 3.89 16.24
C ARG A 8 4.96 4.88 15.65
N HIS A 9 4.68 5.35 14.44
CA HIS A 9 5.48 6.37 13.76
C HIS A 9 5.12 7.81 14.15
N GLY A 10 4.23 7.99 15.13
CA GLY A 10 3.88 9.30 15.67
C GLY A 10 2.85 10.08 14.87
N PHE A 11 2.11 9.42 13.97
CA PHE A 11 1.02 10.06 13.24
C PHE A 11 -0.29 10.00 14.04
N GLY A 12 -1.11 11.06 13.93
CA GLY A 12 -2.53 10.96 14.25
C GLY A 12 -3.24 10.14 13.17
N VAL A 13 -4.32 9.46 13.53
CA VAL A 13 -5.09 8.64 12.59
C VAL A 13 -6.56 8.95 12.72
N SER A 14 -7.22 9.20 11.59
CA SER A 14 -8.67 9.35 11.51
C SER A 14 -9.23 8.32 10.52
N ILE A 15 -10.43 7.81 10.83
CA ILE A 15 -11.14 6.86 9.99
C ILE A 15 -12.42 7.55 9.50
N PRO A 16 -12.70 7.59 8.18
CA PRO A 16 -13.94 8.17 7.68
C PRO A 16 -15.14 7.37 8.18
N PHE A 17 -16.21 8.07 8.50
CA PHE A 17 -17.47 7.46 8.90
C PHE A 17 -18.26 7.11 7.63
N GLY A 18 -18.38 5.83 7.32
CA GLY A 18 -18.98 5.33 6.08
C GLY A 18 -17.91 4.79 5.12
N ASP A 19 -18.33 4.21 3.99
CA ASP A 19 -17.44 3.59 3.02
C ASP A 19 -17.59 4.17 1.60
N THR A 20 -18.08 5.39 1.48
CA THR A 20 -18.26 6.08 0.19
C THR A 20 -16.98 6.72 -0.33
N GLU A 21 -15.96 6.81 0.51
CA GLU A 21 -14.70 7.48 0.20
C GLU A 21 -13.74 6.58 -0.58
N GLY A 22 -12.84 7.19 -1.34
CA GLY A 22 -11.79 6.48 -2.06
C GLY A 22 -10.56 6.17 -1.21
N TYR A 23 -10.66 6.30 0.11
CA TYR A 23 -9.58 6.06 1.07
C TYR A 23 -10.13 5.44 2.36
N ASP A 24 -9.26 4.73 3.08
CA ASP A 24 -9.62 4.02 4.31
C ASP A 24 -9.22 4.76 5.58
N LEU A 25 -8.16 5.55 5.52
CA LEU A 25 -7.57 6.25 6.66
C LEU A 25 -7.09 7.64 6.26
N ILE A 26 -7.00 8.51 7.25
CA ILE A 26 -6.29 9.78 7.15
C ILE A 26 -5.15 9.75 8.17
N SER A 27 -3.92 9.99 7.71
CA SER A 27 -2.79 10.26 8.59
C SER A 27 -2.64 11.76 8.83
N ASP A 28 -2.34 12.15 10.05
CA ASP A 28 -2.09 13.53 10.44
C ASP A 28 -0.68 13.66 11.03
N SER A 29 0.11 14.53 10.44
CA SER A 29 1.42 14.91 10.93
C SER A 29 1.52 16.44 10.94
N LYS A 30 1.39 17.06 12.12
CA LYS A 30 1.50 18.51 12.30
C LYS A 30 0.60 19.28 11.31
N SER A 31 -0.67 18.91 11.26
CA SER A 31 -1.69 19.49 10.36
C SER A 31 -1.51 19.19 8.87
N LYS A 32 -0.61 18.28 8.52
CA LYS A 32 -0.51 17.73 7.17
C LYS A 32 -1.32 16.44 7.10
N LEU A 33 -2.48 16.53 6.47
CA LEU A 33 -3.40 15.40 6.33
C LEU A 33 -3.12 14.68 5.01
N LYS A 34 -3.01 13.35 5.08
CA LYS A 34 -2.86 12.49 3.90
C LYS A 34 -3.91 11.40 3.91
N ARG A 35 -4.64 11.27 2.82
CA ARG A 35 -5.62 10.20 2.62
C ARG A 35 -4.89 8.95 2.16
N LEU A 36 -5.20 7.83 2.81
CA LEU A 36 -4.53 6.55 2.58
C LEU A 36 -5.55 5.49 2.18
N GLN A 37 -5.31 4.83 1.05
CA GLN A 37 -6.02 3.62 0.67
C GLN A 37 -5.18 2.41 1.03
N VAL A 38 -5.72 1.53 1.85
CA VAL A 38 -5.01 0.32 2.29
C VAL A 38 -5.30 -0.83 1.32
N LYS A 39 -4.26 -1.50 0.90
CA LYS A 39 -4.33 -2.74 0.11
C LYS A 39 -3.52 -3.81 0.81
N SER A 40 -4.05 -5.01 0.89
CA SER A 40 -3.35 -6.10 1.58
C SER A 40 -3.40 -7.40 0.77
N SER A 41 -2.40 -8.25 0.99
CA SER A 41 -2.36 -9.60 0.48
C SER A 41 -1.74 -10.52 1.52
N SER A 42 -2.45 -11.58 1.85
CA SER A 42 -1.98 -12.64 2.75
C SER A 42 -1.82 -13.97 2.02
N VAL A 43 -2.28 -14.04 0.77
CA VAL A 43 -2.27 -15.27 -0.02
C VAL A 43 -1.11 -15.24 -0.99
N LYS A 44 -0.22 -16.22 -0.86
CA LYS A 44 0.87 -16.47 -1.77
C LYS A 44 0.34 -17.25 -2.98
N SER A 45 0.64 -16.80 -4.19
CA SER A 45 0.30 -17.54 -5.40
C SER A 45 1.12 -18.84 -5.51
N ASP A 46 0.72 -19.74 -6.41
CA ASP A 46 1.45 -21.00 -6.68
C ASP A 46 2.90 -20.75 -7.12
N HIS A 47 3.18 -19.55 -7.65
CA HIS A 47 4.53 -19.14 -8.04
C HIS A 47 5.31 -18.45 -6.91
N GLY A 48 4.78 -18.43 -5.71
CA GLY A 48 5.45 -17.84 -4.55
C GLY A 48 5.38 -16.33 -4.47
N THR A 49 4.45 -15.69 -5.15
CA THR A 49 4.31 -14.23 -5.17
C THR A 49 3.04 -13.77 -4.48
N TYR A 50 3.11 -12.59 -3.86
CA TYR A 50 1.94 -11.87 -3.34
C TYR A 50 1.47 -10.88 -4.38
N ARG A 51 0.17 -10.80 -4.60
CA ARG A 51 -0.43 -9.91 -5.59
C ARG A 51 -1.41 -8.96 -4.94
N VAL A 52 -1.30 -7.68 -5.30
CA VAL A 52 -2.22 -6.62 -4.90
C VAL A 52 -2.69 -5.89 -6.17
N ALA A 53 -4.00 -5.68 -6.28
CA ALA A 53 -4.57 -4.94 -7.40
C ALA A 53 -4.83 -3.48 -6.98
N PHE A 54 -4.42 -2.54 -7.83
CA PHE A 54 -4.62 -1.10 -7.64
C PHE A 54 -5.82 -0.58 -8.47
N SER A 55 -6.94 -1.27 -8.40
CA SER A 55 -8.16 -0.85 -9.08
C SER A 55 -9.26 -0.55 -8.08
N LYS A 56 -10.12 0.43 -8.41
CA LYS A 56 -11.25 0.84 -7.59
C LYS A 56 -12.51 0.10 -8.05
N GLY A 57 -13.06 -0.73 -7.14
CA GLY A 57 -14.32 -1.43 -7.33
C GLY A 57 -14.36 -2.43 -8.49
N GLY A 58 -15.53 -3.00 -8.76
CA GLY A 58 -15.73 -4.00 -9.80
C GLY A 58 -15.57 -3.50 -11.23
N LYS A 59 -15.55 -2.20 -11.46
CA LYS A 59 -15.39 -1.57 -12.80
C LYS A 59 -13.93 -1.37 -13.21
N LYS A 60 -12.97 -1.84 -12.42
CA LYS A 60 -11.53 -1.71 -12.68
C LYS A 60 -11.07 -0.27 -12.99
N ARG A 61 -11.75 0.72 -12.40
CA ARG A 61 -11.40 2.13 -12.53
C ARG A 61 -10.08 2.39 -11.79
N PRO A 62 -9.13 3.12 -12.38
CA PRO A 62 -7.91 3.48 -11.68
C PRO A 62 -8.20 4.49 -10.55
N TYR A 63 -7.39 4.45 -9.50
CA TYR A 63 -7.36 5.50 -8.50
C TYR A 63 -6.67 6.74 -9.05
N SER A 64 -7.09 7.92 -8.55
CA SER A 64 -6.48 9.20 -8.86
C SER A 64 -6.20 9.98 -7.57
N ARG A 65 -5.58 11.15 -7.69
CA ARG A 65 -5.39 12.09 -6.57
C ARG A 65 -6.71 12.58 -5.96
N GLU A 66 -7.80 12.50 -6.69
CA GLU A 66 -9.13 12.84 -6.17
C GLU A 66 -9.61 11.80 -5.16
N ASP A 67 -9.22 10.54 -5.36
CA ASP A 67 -9.64 9.42 -4.51
C ASP A 67 -8.76 9.31 -3.24
N THR A 68 -7.45 9.33 -3.40
CA THR A 68 -6.49 9.12 -2.31
C THR A 68 -5.14 9.78 -2.63
N ASP A 69 -4.32 9.98 -1.63
CA ASP A 69 -2.98 10.55 -1.81
C ASP A 69 -1.91 9.45 -1.89
N PHE A 70 -2.09 8.39 -1.11
CA PHE A 70 -1.15 7.27 -1.05
C PHE A 70 -1.88 5.93 -0.97
N PHE A 71 -1.24 4.90 -1.48
CA PHE A 71 -1.52 3.52 -1.11
C PHE A 71 -0.61 3.09 0.03
N VAL A 72 -1.16 2.39 1.00
CA VAL A 72 -0.37 1.64 1.97
C VAL A 72 -0.62 0.16 1.70
N VAL A 73 0.38 -0.52 1.14
CA VAL A 73 0.30 -1.95 0.83
C VAL A 73 0.88 -2.74 1.99
N VAL A 74 0.14 -3.75 2.42
CA VAL A 74 0.55 -4.67 3.49
C VAL A 74 0.68 -6.06 2.90
N LEU A 75 1.86 -6.63 2.94
CA LEU A 75 2.10 -8.02 2.58
C LEU A 75 2.34 -8.83 3.86
N SER A 76 1.49 -9.83 4.09
CA SER A 76 1.55 -10.66 5.31
C SER A 76 2.49 -11.84 5.10
N TYR A 77 3.79 -11.58 5.19
CA TYR A 77 4.80 -12.64 5.15
C TYR A 77 4.77 -13.49 6.43
N PRO A 78 5.25 -14.75 6.38
CA PRO A 78 5.36 -15.60 7.58
C PRO A 78 6.18 -14.97 8.70
N ASN A 79 7.21 -14.18 8.38
CA ASN A 79 8.09 -13.53 9.35
C ASN A 79 7.54 -12.19 9.87
N GLY A 80 6.37 -11.77 9.41
CA GLY A 80 5.74 -10.51 9.80
C GLY A 80 5.36 -9.66 8.59
N PRO A 81 4.56 -8.61 8.80
CA PRO A 81 4.10 -7.77 7.70
C PRO A 81 5.22 -6.91 7.11
N ALA A 82 5.15 -6.69 5.80
CA ALA A 82 5.91 -5.66 5.12
C ALA A 82 4.97 -4.55 4.66
N PHE A 83 5.38 -3.31 4.84
CA PHE A 83 4.60 -2.12 4.49
C PHE A 83 5.27 -1.35 3.36
N TYR A 84 4.45 -0.87 2.43
CA TYR A 84 4.91 -0.02 1.33
C TYR A 84 4.02 1.21 1.28
N VAL A 85 4.63 2.40 1.32
CA VAL A 85 3.93 3.69 1.27
C VAL A 85 4.16 4.29 -0.11
N ILE A 86 3.16 4.18 -0.99
CA ILE A 86 3.31 4.47 -2.41
C ILE A 86 2.43 5.66 -2.80
N PRO A 87 3.02 6.77 -3.28
CA PRO A 87 2.21 7.88 -3.82
C PRO A 87 1.29 7.38 -4.94
N VAL A 88 0.04 7.83 -4.95
CA VAL A 88 -0.93 7.36 -5.95
C VAL A 88 -0.45 7.58 -7.39
N MET A 89 0.32 8.64 -7.63
CA MET A 89 0.84 8.96 -8.97
C MET A 89 1.94 8.03 -9.45
N GLU A 90 2.57 7.28 -8.55
CA GLU A 90 3.60 6.29 -8.91
C GLU A 90 2.99 4.97 -9.37
N VAL A 91 1.70 4.77 -9.16
CA VAL A 91 1.00 3.56 -9.57
C VAL A 91 0.39 3.78 -10.95
N LYS A 92 0.85 3.02 -11.93
CA LYS A 92 0.31 3.08 -13.28
C LYS A 92 -1.12 2.52 -13.32
N MET A 93 -1.95 3.08 -14.19
CA MET A 93 -3.30 2.58 -14.46
C MET A 93 -3.26 1.08 -14.73
N ARG A 94 -4.13 0.31 -14.07
CA ARG A 94 -4.18 -1.17 -14.14
C ARG A 94 -2.90 -1.86 -13.66
N GLY A 95 -2.08 -1.16 -12.86
CA GLY A 95 -0.91 -1.74 -12.25
C GLY A 95 -1.27 -2.77 -11.17
N SER A 96 -0.46 -3.81 -11.04
CA SER A 96 -0.49 -4.71 -9.90
C SER A 96 0.83 -4.61 -9.17
N PHE A 97 0.73 -4.69 -7.84
CA PHE A 97 1.92 -4.80 -7.00
C PHE A 97 2.30 -6.28 -6.88
N TRP A 98 3.54 -6.60 -7.17
CA TRP A 98 4.04 -7.95 -7.08
C TRP A 98 5.27 -8.02 -6.20
N GLN A 99 5.29 -8.97 -5.30
CA GLN A 99 6.46 -9.27 -4.47
C GLN A 99 6.66 -10.78 -4.35
N ALA A 100 7.87 -11.25 -4.57
CA ALA A 100 8.24 -12.66 -4.49
C ALA A 100 8.81 -12.99 -3.11
N GLY A 101 7.97 -13.43 -2.16
CA GLY A 101 8.41 -13.87 -0.83
C GLY A 101 9.26 -12.84 -0.08
N ASP A 102 9.97 -13.30 0.96
CA ASP A 102 10.85 -12.44 1.77
C ASP A 102 12.15 -12.07 1.05
N HIS A 103 12.51 -12.85 0.03
CA HIS A 103 13.70 -12.62 -0.78
C HIS A 103 13.34 -12.72 -2.24
N PRO A 104 13.69 -11.72 -3.07
CA PRO A 104 13.59 -11.87 -4.51
C PRO A 104 14.43 -13.07 -4.94
N LEU A 105 13.85 -13.94 -5.75
CA LEU A 105 14.57 -15.10 -6.28
C LEU A 105 15.75 -14.58 -7.12
N PRO A 106 17.00 -14.86 -6.76
CA PRO A 106 18.18 -14.18 -7.30
C PRO A 106 18.40 -14.39 -8.81
N HIS A 107 17.70 -15.33 -9.41
CA HIS A 107 17.84 -15.68 -10.82
C HIS A 107 16.74 -15.09 -11.73
N LYS A 108 15.81 -14.31 -11.17
CA LYS A 108 14.68 -13.77 -11.93
C LYS A 108 14.51 -12.27 -11.68
N LYS A 109 15.24 -11.45 -12.42
CA LYS A 109 15.22 -9.97 -12.32
C LYS A 109 13.81 -9.37 -12.40
N TRP A 110 12.88 -10.02 -13.09
CA TRP A 110 11.51 -9.55 -13.25
C TRP A 110 10.61 -9.82 -12.01
N HIS A 111 11.11 -10.55 -11.02
CA HIS A 111 10.44 -10.74 -9.74
C HIS A 111 10.81 -9.69 -8.69
N VAL A 112 11.71 -8.78 -9.00
CA VAL A 112 12.01 -7.65 -8.11
C VAL A 112 10.78 -6.75 -8.06
N CYS A 113 10.30 -6.49 -6.86
CA CYS A 113 9.20 -5.55 -6.66
C CYS A 113 9.60 -4.16 -7.15
N LYS A 114 8.91 -3.65 -8.15
CA LYS A 114 9.18 -2.30 -8.68
C LYS A 114 8.90 -1.19 -7.66
N TYR A 115 8.21 -1.50 -6.57
CA TYR A 115 7.89 -0.57 -5.50
C TYR A 115 8.78 -0.74 -4.27
N GLU A 116 9.88 -1.49 -4.37
CA GLU A 116 10.79 -1.74 -3.23
C GLU A 116 11.33 -0.44 -2.63
N ASN A 117 11.52 0.60 -3.43
CA ASN A 117 11.94 1.92 -2.97
C ASN A 117 10.93 2.61 -2.05
N PHE A 118 9.70 2.11 -1.97
CA PHE A 118 8.64 2.64 -1.12
C PHE A 118 8.42 1.82 0.15
N ARG A 119 9.26 0.80 0.38
CA ARG A 119 9.19 0.00 1.61
C ARG A 119 9.52 0.86 2.83
N ASP A 120 8.63 0.80 3.81
CA ASP A 120 8.74 1.53 5.09
C ASP A 120 8.96 3.06 4.94
N ARG A 121 8.51 3.64 3.84
CA ARG A 121 8.68 5.07 3.54
C ARG A 121 7.60 5.93 4.21
N TRP A 122 7.42 5.74 5.52
CA TRP A 122 6.50 6.54 6.33
C TRP A 122 6.86 8.03 6.34
N ASP A 123 8.12 8.36 6.09
CA ASP A 123 8.61 9.74 5.94
C ASP A 123 7.86 10.54 4.87
N LEU A 124 7.34 9.87 3.83
CA LEU A 124 6.60 10.52 2.75
C LEU A 124 5.26 11.11 3.21
N LEU A 125 4.76 10.68 4.36
CA LEU A 125 3.50 11.17 4.93
C LEU A 125 3.68 12.41 5.81
N ARG A 126 4.90 12.80 6.09
CA ARG A 126 5.23 13.94 6.96
C ARG A 126 5.15 15.28 6.24
#